data_00c7ff78bdbba7e256012c8351235d25
#
_entry.id   00c7ff78bdbba7e256012c8351235d25
#
_cell.length_a   1.000
_cell.length_b   1.000
_cell.length_c   1.000
_cell.angle_alpha   90.00
_cell.angle_beta   90.00
_cell.angle_gamma   90.00
#
_symmetry.space_group_name_H-M   'P 1'
#
loop_
_entity.id
_entity.type
_entity.pdbx_description
1 polymer ?
#
loop_
_entity_poly.entity_id
_entity_poly.type
_entity_poly.pdbx_seq_one_letter_code
_entity_poly.pdbx_strand_id
1 'polypeptide(L)'
;MVFNPEYTSKLKQCGISYLDSAAEIYPMVLNYMGKNPNSNDTEDIKAATELLKKNRPNIKRFTSSGFIDDLARGDTCVTIGFGGDLNIARRRAEEAGGKEKIRVMMPKEGVGIWVDSFVIPKDAKNVANAHKYINDFLDPEVAARNGNFVTYAPSSKPARELMEAEFRDDRTIFPSDEDLKNSFIMVPIQPTILKFMVRQWQGVKAGK
;
A
#
# COMPACT_ATOMS: atom_id res chain seq x y z
N MET A 1 5.78 1.89 -14.25
CA MET A 1 4.87 1.06 -15.06
C MET A 1 3.40 1.45 -14.80
N VAL A 2 2.90 1.35 -13.61
CA VAL A 2 1.46 1.55 -13.28
C VAL A 2 0.91 2.97 -13.48
N PHE A 3 1.75 4.00 -13.56
CA PHE A 3 1.33 5.37 -13.84
C PHE A 3 1.71 5.86 -15.24
N ASN A 4 2.38 5.05 -16.06
CA ASN A 4 2.68 5.41 -17.44
C ASN A 4 1.54 4.94 -18.37
N PRO A 5 0.84 5.87 -19.07
CA PRO A 5 -0.28 5.53 -19.95
C PRO A 5 0.07 4.55 -21.08
N GLU A 6 1.31 4.56 -21.56
CA GLU A 6 1.78 3.64 -22.58
C GLU A 6 1.77 2.18 -22.08
N TYR A 7 2.20 1.94 -20.83
CA TYR A 7 2.20 0.60 -20.25
C TYR A 7 0.80 0.20 -19.77
N THR A 8 0.06 1.12 -19.14
CA THR A 8 -1.28 0.81 -18.64
C THR A 8 -2.25 0.49 -19.77
N SER A 9 -2.11 1.11 -20.96
CA SER A 9 -2.91 0.76 -22.13
C SER A 9 -2.71 -0.68 -22.60
N LYS A 10 -1.46 -1.20 -22.53
CA LYS A 10 -1.13 -2.58 -22.87
C LYS A 10 -1.67 -3.59 -21.85
N LEU A 11 -1.84 -3.17 -20.60
CA LEU A 11 -2.32 -4.01 -19.49
C LEU A 11 -3.84 -3.92 -19.28
N LYS A 12 -4.54 -3.07 -20.05
CA LYS A 12 -5.97 -2.83 -19.90
C LYS A 12 -6.82 -4.10 -19.97
N GLN A 13 -6.48 -5.02 -20.87
CA GLN A 13 -7.25 -6.25 -21.08
C GLN A 13 -7.13 -7.22 -19.90
N CYS A 14 -5.95 -7.35 -19.29
CA CYS A 14 -5.78 -8.22 -18.13
C CYS A 14 -6.25 -7.57 -16.81
N GLY A 15 -6.51 -6.27 -16.81
CA GLY A 15 -7.07 -5.53 -15.69
C GLY A 15 -6.02 -4.95 -14.74
N ILE A 16 -6.22 -3.66 -14.42
CA ILE A 16 -5.40 -2.91 -13.47
C ILE A 16 -6.33 -2.40 -12.37
N SER A 17 -5.92 -2.51 -11.10
CA SER A 17 -6.61 -1.86 -9.99
C SER A 17 -5.70 -0.90 -9.23
N TYR A 18 -6.32 0.17 -8.73
CA TYR A 18 -5.68 1.13 -7.83
C TYR A 18 -6.38 1.11 -6.48
N LEU A 19 -5.66 1.50 -5.42
CA LEU A 19 -6.28 1.77 -4.13
C LEU A 19 -7.35 2.86 -4.26
N ASP A 20 -8.48 2.71 -3.60
CA ASP A 20 -9.53 3.74 -3.56
C ASP A 20 -9.25 4.77 -2.46
N SER A 21 -8.10 5.41 -2.54
CA SER A 21 -7.65 6.40 -1.58
C SER A 21 -6.80 7.48 -2.23
N ALA A 22 -7.29 8.70 -2.22
CA ALA A 22 -6.53 9.86 -2.69
C ALA A 22 -5.23 10.06 -1.87
N ALA A 23 -5.33 9.89 -0.55
CA ALA A 23 -4.21 10.10 0.36
C ALA A 23 -3.03 9.15 0.10
N GLU A 24 -3.26 8.00 -0.52
CA GLU A 24 -2.24 7.01 -0.84
C GLU A 24 -1.77 7.10 -2.30
N ILE A 25 -2.71 7.32 -3.22
CA ILE A 25 -2.37 7.35 -4.65
C ILE A 25 -1.61 8.62 -5.04
N TYR A 26 -2.01 9.80 -4.56
CA TYR A 26 -1.36 11.05 -4.96
C TYR A 26 0.12 11.13 -4.57
N PRO A 27 0.55 10.76 -3.34
CA PRO A 27 1.97 10.72 -3.00
C PRO A 27 2.79 9.82 -3.92
N MET A 28 2.27 8.65 -4.28
CA MET A 28 2.95 7.73 -5.20
C MET A 28 3.05 8.29 -6.62
N VAL A 29 2.00 8.98 -7.10
CA VAL A 29 2.02 9.65 -8.42
C VAL A 29 3.01 10.80 -8.43
N LEU A 30 3.03 11.63 -7.38
CA LEU A 30 3.98 12.73 -7.24
C LEU A 30 5.42 12.21 -7.23
N ASN A 31 5.69 11.16 -6.45
CA ASN A 31 7.00 10.51 -6.43
C ASN A 31 7.41 10.00 -7.82
N TYR A 32 6.48 9.33 -8.52
CA TYR A 32 6.71 8.88 -9.90
C TYR A 32 7.04 10.03 -10.86
N MET A 33 6.46 11.21 -10.65
CA MET A 33 6.73 12.42 -11.44
C MET A 33 8.02 13.15 -11.04
N GLY A 34 8.76 12.66 -10.04
CA GLY A 34 9.94 13.31 -9.50
C GLY A 34 9.64 14.57 -8.68
N LYS A 35 8.40 14.69 -8.20
CA LYS A 35 7.95 15.77 -7.33
C LYS A 35 8.01 15.36 -5.85
N ASN A 36 7.88 16.32 -4.94
CA ASN A 36 7.76 16.01 -3.52
C ASN A 36 6.47 15.19 -3.26
N PRO A 37 6.57 13.92 -2.81
CA PRO A 37 5.40 13.09 -2.55
C PRO A 37 4.47 13.66 -1.48
N ASN A 38 5.00 14.45 -0.56
CA ASN A 38 4.26 15.13 0.50
C ASN A 38 3.95 16.61 0.17
N SER A 39 3.84 16.96 -1.11
CA SER A 39 3.56 18.31 -1.54
C SER A 39 2.20 18.80 -1.05
N ASN A 40 2.19 20.04 -0.56
CA ASN A 40 0.97 20.79 -0.24
C ASN A 40 0.65 21.87 -1.30
N ASP A 41 1.28 21.82 -2.45
CA ASP A 41 1.00 22.70 -3.58
C ASP A 41 -0.15 22.14 -4.43
N THR A 42 -1.18 22.97 -4.65
CA THR A 42 -2.32 22.61 -5.49
C THR A 42 -1.96 22.38 -6.95
N GLU A 43 -0.92 23.04 -7.46
CA GLU A 43 -0.46 22.82 -8.84
C GLU A 43 0.19 21.45 -9.01
N ASP A 44 0.91 20.96 -8.01
CA ASP A 44 1.43 19.59 -8.00
C ASP A 44 0.28 18.58 -8.00
N ILE A 45 -0.75 18.82 -7.18
CA ILE A 45 -1.93 17.96 -7.14
C ILE A 45 -2.70 17.96 -8.47
N LYS A 46 -2.83 19.12 -9.12
CA LYS A 46 -3.45 19.22 -10.46
C LYS A 46 -2.63 18.42 -11.49
N ALA A 47 -1.31 18.57 -11.50
CA ALA A 47 -0.43 17.85 -12.40
C ALA A 47 -0.56 16.32 -12.23
N ALA A 48 -0.59 15.85 -10.99
CA ALA A 48 -0.83 14.44 -10.66
C ALA A 48 -2.23 13.97 -11.11
N THR A 49 -3.24 14.83 -10.93
CA THR A 49 -4.62 14.56 -11.38
C THR A 49 -4.67 14.35 -12.89
N GLU A 50 -4.01 15.20 -13.67
CA GLU A 50 -4.01 15.06 -15.14
C GLU A 50 -3.33 13.76 -15.59
N LEU A 51 -2.28 13.31 -14.90
CA LEU A 51 -1.67 11.99 -15.17
C LEU A 51 -2.63 10.84 -14.82
N LEU A 52 -3.33 10.94 -13.68
CA LEU A 52 -4.34 9.96 -13.27
C LEU A 52 -5.51 9.89 -14.25
N LYS A 53 -6.00 11.03 -14.74
CA LYS A 53 -7.05 11.08 -15.79
C LYS A 53 -6.61 10.38 -17.08
N LYS A 54 -5.36 10.58 -17.52
CA LYS A 54 -4.81 9.87 -18.69
C LYS A 54 -4.80 8.35 -18.50
N ASN A 55 -4.60 7.88 -17.28
CA ASN A 55 -4.60 6.46 -16.97
C ASN A 55 -6.00 5.89 -16.73
N ARG A 56 -6.98 6.74 -16.35
CA ARG A 56 -8.34 6.32 -15.97
C ARG A 56 -9.02 5.33 -16.93
N PRO A 57 -8.95 5.49 -18.26
CA PRO A 57 -9.57 4.55 -19.21
C PRO A 57 -8.99 3.13 -19.17
N ASN A 58 -7.82 2.97 -18.57
CA ASN A 58 -7.09 1.71 -18.47
C ASN A 58 -7.27 1.01 -17.11
N ILE A 59 -7.87 1.71 -16.14
CA ILE A 59 -8.07 1.18 -14.77
C ILE A 59 -9.43 0.50 -14.70
N LYS A 60 -9.39 -0.80 -14.40
CA LYS A 60 -10.58 -1.66 -14.26
C LYS A 60 -11.35 -1.33 -12.98
N ARG A 61 -10.62 -1.12 -11.87
CA ARG A 61 -11.24 -0.99 -10.54
C ARG A 61 -10.43 -0.10 -9.60
N PHE A 62 -11.15 0.58 -8.72
CA PHE A 62 -10.60 1.25 -7.53
C PHE A 62 -11.08 0.49 -6.29
N THR A 63 -10.16 0.00 -5.46
CA THR A 63 -10.50 -0.78 -4.27
C THR A 63 -9.32 -0.83 -3.29
N SER A 64 -9.58 -0.70 -2.00
CA SER A 64 -8.54 -0.76 -0.96
C SER A 64 -8.47 -2.12 -0.25
N SER A 65 -9.34 -3.08 -0.59
CA SER A 65 -9.30 -4.43 0.00
C SER A 65 -9.62 -5.54 -1.00
N GLY A 66 -10.51 -5.31 -1.96
CA GLY A 66 -10.95 -6.33 -2.93
C GLY A 66 -9.85 -6.79 -3.89
N PHE A 67 -8.75 -6.04 -4.02
CA PHE A 67 -7.63 -6.42 -4.89
C PHE A 67 -6.92 -7.72 -4.46
N ILE A 68 -7.00 -8.09 -3.17
CA ILE A 68 -6.43 -9.33 -2.66
C ILE A 68 -7.05 -10.54 -3.38
N ASP A 69 -8.38 -10.58 -3.40
CA ASP A 69 -9.11 -11.67 -4.04
C ASP A 69 -9.08 -11.55 -5.57
N ASP A 70 -9.15 -10.33 -6.10
CA ASP A 70 -9.08 -10.08 -7.56
C ASP A 70 -7.75 -10.60 -8.15
N LEU A 71 -6.62 -10.38 -7.45
CA LEU A 71 -5.31 -10.93 -7.84
C LEU A 71 -5.27 -12.44 -7.70
N ALA A 72 -5.72 -12.98 -6.55
CA ALA A 72 -5.65 -14.41 -6.28
C ALA A 72 -6.47 -15.24 -7.30
N ARG A 73 -7.55 -14.67 -7.83
CA ARG A 73 -8.38 -15.31 -8.88
C ARG A 73 -7.95 -14.97 -10.31
N GLY A 74 -6.97 -14.07 -10.50
CA GLY A 74 -6.58 -13.61 -11.83
C GLY A 74 -7.55 -12.61 -12.49
N ASP A 75 -8.48 -12.02 -11.72
CA ASP A 75 -9.41 -11.02 -12.22
C ASP A 75 -8.71 -9.70 -12.59
N THR A 76 -7.57 -9.43 -11.97
CA THR A 76 -6.63 -8.35 -12.31
C THR A 76 -5.21 -8.88 -12.35
N CYS A 77 -4.40 -8.37 -13.27
CA CYS A 77 -3.00 -8.79 -13.40
C CYS A 77 -2.01 -7.82 -12.77
N VAL A 78 -2.43 -6.60 -12.50
CA VAL A 78 -1.60 -5.58 -11.86
C VAL A 78 -2.42 -4.77 -10.88
N THR A 79 -1.87 -4.57 -9.69
CA THR A 79 -2.48 -3.71 -8.68
C THR A 79 -1.44 -2.87 -7.95
N ILE A 80 -1.89 -1.73 -7.43
CA ILE A 80 -1.22 -1.00 -6.36
C ILE A 80 -1.92 -1.40 -5.07
N GLY A 81 -1.17 -1.87 -4.09
CA GLY A 81 -1.70 -2.34 -2.81
C GLY A 81 -0.70 -2.18 -1.69
N PHE A 82 -1.15 -2.49 -0.49
CA PHE A 82 -0.31 -2.55 0.70
C PHE A 82 0.56 -3.81 0.68
N GLY A 83 1.82 -3.71 1.10
CA GLY A 83 2.82 -4.77 0.95
C GLY A 83 2.37 -6.12 1.54
N GLY A 84 1.88 -6.13 2.78
CA GLY A 84 1.40 -7.36 3.41
C GLY A 84 0.17 -7.94 2.71
N ASP A 85 -0.79 -7.10 2.31
CA ASP A 85 -1.99 -7.55 1.58
C ASP A 85 -1.64 -8.18 0.22
N LEU A 86 -0.62 -7.65 -0.46
CA LEU A 86 -0.11 -8.24 -1.70
C LEU A 86 0.53 -9.62 -1.44
N ASN A 87 1.22 -9.79 -0.31
CA ASN A 87 1.76 -11.08 0.11
C ASN A 87 0.65 -12.05 0.52
N ILE A 88 -0.44 -11.58 1.15
CA ILE A 88 -1.64 -12.40 1.39
C ILE A 88 -2.26 -12.87 0.07
N ALA A 89 -2.37 -11.99 -0.94
CA ALA A 89 -2.89 -12.37 -2.25
C ALA A 89 -2.01 -13.46 -2.90
N ARG A 90 -0.68 -13.31 -2.84
CA ARG A 90 0.28 -14.32 -3.32
C ARG A 90 0.05 -15.67 -2.65
N ARG A 91 0.03 -15.71 -1.32
CA ARG A 91 -0.20 -16.94 -0.55
C ARG A 91 -1.53 -17.60 -0.89
N ARG A 92 -2.62 -16.83 -0.96
CA ARG A 92 -3.94 -17.36 -1.35
C ARG A 92 -3.95 -17.99 -2.74
N ALA A 93 -3.27 -17.37 -3.71
CA ALA A 93 -3.15 -17.95 -5.05
C ALA A 93 -2.37 -19.28 -5.05
N GLU A 94 -1.29 -19.36 -4.26
CA GLU A 94 -0.48 -20.57 -4.10
C GLU A 94 -1.28 -21.70 -3.40
N GLU A 95 -1.95 -21.39 -2.27
CA GLU A 95 -2.78 -22.33 -1.51
C GLU A 95 -3.96 -22.89 -2.32
N ALA A 96 -4.54 -22.07 -3.19
CA ALA A 96 -5.61 -22.50 -4.10
C ALA A 96 -5.13 -23.40 -5.23
N GLY A 97 -3.83 -23.68 -5.33
CA GLY A 97 -3.23 -24.42 -6.46
C GLY A 97 -3.47 -23.71 -7.80
N GLY A 98 -3.67 -22.40 -7.76
CA GLY A 98 -4.01 -21.57 -8.91
C GLY A 98 -2.90 -21.54 -9.95
N LYS A 99 -3.30 -21.24 -11.20
CA LYS A 99 -2.36 -21.03 -12.31
C LYS A 99 -1.64 -19.68 -12.18
N GLU A 100 -2.18 -18.78 -11.38
CA GLU A 100 -1.72 -17.40 -11.23
C GLU A 100 -0.50 -17.34 -10.32
N LYS A 101 0.61 -16.85 -10.87
CA LYS A 101 1.84 -16.60 -10.12
C LYS A 101 1.94 -15.11 -9.81
N ILE A 102 1.66 -14.74 -8.55
CA ILE A 102 1.73 -13.35 -8.12
C ILE A 102 3.17 -13.01 -7.72
N ARG A 103 3.67 -11.89 -8.22
CA ARG A 103 4.94 -11.31 -7.82
C ARG A 103 4.71 -9.96 -7.17
N VAL A 104 5.10 -9.86 -5.90
CA VAL A 104 5.16 -8.58 -5.18
C VAL A 104 6.47 -7.87 -5.53
N MET A 105 6.40 -6.59 -5.85
CA MET A 105 7.58 -5.82 -6.28
C MET A 105 7.52 -4.40 -5.72
N MET A 106 8.67 -3.91 -5.29
CA MET A 106 8.86 -2.49 -5.04
C MET A 106 9.30 -1.81 -6.35
N PRO A 107 8.64 -0.71 -6.77
CA PRO A 107 9.08 0.05 -7.94
C PRO A 107 10.43 0.72 -7.68
N LYS A 108 11.22 0.88 -8.73
CA LYS A 108 12.52 1.58 -8.67
C LYS A 108 12.41 3.04 -8.23
N GLU A 109 11.25 3.64 -8.42
CA GLU A 109 10.94 5.00 -7.98
C GLU A 109 10.74 5.09 -6.46
N GLY A 110 10.63 3.95 -5.76
CA GLY A 110 10.36 3.86 -4.32
C GLY A 110 8.89 3.70 -4.00
N VAL A 111 8.61 3.53 -2.72
CA VAL A 111 7.26 3.33 -2.14
C VAL A 111 7.02 4.30 -1.00
N GLY A 112 5.76 4.57 -0.71
CA GLY A 112 5.36 5.23 0.52
C GLY A 112 5.51 4.30 1.73
N ILE A 113 6.17 4.77 2.77
CA ILE A 113 6.37 4.06 4.03
C ILE A 113 5.49 4.71 5.09
N TRP A 114 4.79 3.91 5.86
CA TRP A 114 3.99 4.34 7.00
C TRP A 114 4.22 3.43 8.20
N VAL A 115 3.82 3.89 9.36
CA VAL A 115 3.87 3.12 10.61
C VAL A 115 2.51 3.16 11.26
N ASP A 116 1.86 2.00 11.36
CA ASP A 116 0.62 1.87 12.11
C ASP A 116 0.91 1.89 13.61
N SER A 117 0.07 2.58 14.37
CA SER A 117 0.27 2.79 15.78
C SER A 117 -1.01 2.55 16.57
N PHE A 118 -0.91 1.84 17.69
CA PHE A 118 -1.98 1.81 18.66
C PHE A 118 -2.10 3.16 19.39
N VAL A 119 -3.32 3.63 19.55
CA VAL A 119 -3.61 4.84 20.31
C VAL A 119 -4.71 4.58 21.33
N ILE A 120 -4.65 5.27 22.47
CA ILE A 120 -5.68 5.21 23.50
C ILE A 120 -6.40 6.57 23.50
N PRO A 121 -7.69 6.64 23.12
CA PRO A 121 -8.46 7.87 23.18
C PRO A 121 -8.46 8.48 24.58
N LYS A 122 -8.49 9.82 24.68
CA LYS A 122 -8.42 10.55 25.95
C LYS A 122 -9.54 10.16 26.92
N ASP A 123 -10.72 9.81 26.40
CA ASP A 123 -11.92 9.46 27.15
C ASP A 123 -12.16 7.95 27.24
N ALA A 124 -11.16 7.13 26.92
CA ALA A 124 -11.26 5.69 27.02
C ALA A 124 -11.53 5.24 28.46
N LYS A 125 -12.52 4.35 28.62
CA LYS A 125 -12.94 3.88 29.97
C LYS A 125 -12.02 2.77 30.52
N ASN A 126 -11.37 2.01 29.67
CA ASN A 126 -10.58 0.83 30.03
C ASN A 126 -9.08 1.02 29.71
N VAL A 127 -8.51 2.17 30.10
CA VAL A 127 -7.11 2.55 29.80
C VAL A 127 -6.11 1.51 30.28
N ALA A 128 -6.30 0.97 31.50
CA ALA A 128 -5.41 -0.06 32.06
C ALA A 128 -5.39 -1.34 31.22
N ASN A 129 -6.52 -1.78 30.70
CA ASN A 129 -6.59 -2.94 29.82
C ASN A 129 -6.01 -2.65 28.43
N ALA A 130 -6.19 -1.43 27.93
CA ALA A 130 -5.57 -1.00 26.67
C ALA A 130 -4.03 -1.05 26.77
N HIS A 131 -3.45 -0.55 27.86
CA HIS A 131 -2.01 -0.67 28.11
C HIS A 131 -1.55 -2.12 28.19
N LYS A 132 -2.28 -3.00 28.87
CA LYS A 132 -1.96 -4.43 28.94
C LYS A 132 -1.94 -5.06 27.54
N TYR A 133 -2.98 -4.77 26.72
CA TYR A 133 -3.06 -5.28 25.35
C TYR A 133 -1.90 -4.79 24.48
N ILE A 134 -1.58 -3.49 24.54
CA ILE A 134 -0.46 -2.93 23.78
C ILE A 134 0.85 -3.57 24.22
N ASN A 135 1.04 -3.76 25.54
CA ASN A 135 2.26 -4.37 26.08
C ASN A 135 2.41 -5.85 25.67
N ASP A 136 1.29 -6.61 25.70
CA ASP A 136 1.27 -7.99 25.21
C ASP A 136 1.60 -8.06 23.70
N PHE A 137 1.07 -7.12 22.92
CA PHE A 137 1.35 -7.04 21.48
C PHE A 137 2.81 -6.69 21.15
N LEU A 138 3.55 -6.09 22.10
CA LEU A 138 4.99 -5.81 21.98
C LEU A 138 5.87 -7.01 22.34
N ASP A 139 5.30 -8.07 22.93
CA ASP A 139 6.04 -9.30 23.19
C ASP A 139 6.57 -9.87 21.88
N PRO A 140 7.88 -10.23 21.80
CA PRO A 140 8.48 -10.69 20.56
C PRO A 140 7.82 -11.93 19.94
N GLU A 141 7.35 -12.89 20.75
CA GLU A 141 6.68 -14.09 20.24
C GLU A 141 5.29 -13.76 19.70
N VAL A 142 4.55 -12.89 20.40
CA VAL A 142 3.23 -12.40 19.94
C VAL A 142 3.38 -11.61 18.65
N ALA A 143 4.34 -10.69 18.61
CA ALA A 143 4.62 -9.87 17.43
C ALA A 143 5.08 -10.70 16.22
N ALA A 144 5.91 -11.75 16.44
CA ALA A 144 6.32 -12.65 15.37
C ALA A 144 5.15 -13.46 14.80
N ARG A 145 4.30 -14.04 15.65
CA ARG A 145 3.09 -14.75 15.21
C ARG A 145 2.15 -13.86 14.41
N ASN A 146 1.96 -12.62 14.89
CA ASN A 146 1.16 -11.65 14.15
C ASN A 146 1.80 -11.31 12.80
N GLY A 147 3.12 -11.05 12.76
CA GLY A 147 3.86 -10.79 11.52
C GLY A 147 3.71 -11.91 10.49
N ASN A 148 3.85 -13.17 10.90
CA ASN A 148 3.62 -14.34 10.04
C ASN A 148 2.19 -14.38 9.49
N PHE A 149 1.20 -14.06 10.32
CA PHE A 149 -0.21 -14.11 9.92
C PHE A 149 -0.59 -13.01 8.94
N VAL A 150 -0.22 -11.75 9.24
CA VAL A 150 -0.57 -10.59 8.41
C VAL A 150 0.45 -10.29 7.31
N THR A 151 1.60 -10.96 7.32
CA THR A 151 2.71 -10.76 6.36
C THR A 151 3.25 -9.33 6.28
N TYR A 152 3.21 -8.63 7.42
CA TYR A 152 3.85 -7.32 7.62
C TYR A 152 5.02 -7.44 8.60
N ALA A 153 5.99 -6.56 8.43
CA ALA A 153 7.12 -6.46 9.36
C ALA A 153 6.64 -6.00 10.75
N PRO A 154 6.89 -6.75 11.83
CA PRO A 154 6.62 -6.29 13.17
C PRO A 154 7.55 -5.13 13.54
N SER A 155 7.08 -4.24 14.42
CA SER A 155 7.88 -3.10 14.92
C SER A 155 9.04 -3.49 15.83
N SER A 156 9.04 -4.72 16.33
CA SER A 156 10.06 -5.27 17.26
C SER A 156 11.15 -6.01 16.50
N LYS A 157 12.40 -5.55 16.61
CA LYS A 157 13.56 -6.27 16.02
C LYS A 157 13.70 -7.71 16.48
N PRO A 158 13.60 -8.04 17.79
CA PRO A 158 13.63 -9.43 18.24
C PRO A 158 12.55 -10.31 17.63
N ALA A 159 11.36 -9.76 17.33
CA ALA A 159 10.28 -10.52 16.73
C ALA A 159 10.64 -11.03 15.32
N ARG A 160 11.43 -10.30 14.56
CA ARG A 160 11.87 -10.74 13.21
C ARG A 160 12.59 -12.09 13.28
N GLU A 161 13.48 -12.27 14.26
CA GLU A 161 14.28 -13.50 14.41
C GLU A 161 13.41 -14.72 14.77
N LEU A 162 12.22 -14.48 15.34
CA LEU A 162 11.25 -15.52 15.72
C LEU A 162 10.23 -15.82 14.62
N MET A 163 10.23 -15.05 13.53
CA MET A 163 9.34 -15.30 12.39
C MET A 163 9.77 -16.53 11.61
N GLU A 164 8.83 -17.15 10.92
CA GLU A 164 9.10 -18.24 9.98
C GLU A 164 10.05 -17.76 8.87
N ALA A 165 10.98 -18.62 8.46
CA ALA A 165 12.07 -18.25 7.54
C ALA A 165 11.56 -17.66 6.21
N GLU A 166 10.44 -18.17 5.70
CA GLU A 166 9.83 -17.69 4.46
C GLU A 166 9.38 -16.22 4.53
N PHE A 167 8.96 -15.73 5.72
CA PHE A 167 8.57 -14.33 5.92
C PHE A 167 9.75 -13.48 6.39
N ARG A 168 10.58 -14.01 7.31
CA ARG A 168 11.75 -13.32 7.86
C ARG A 168 12.73 -12.89 6.78
N ASP A 169 12.92 -13.74 5.76
CA ASP A 169 13.92 -13.57 4.71
C ASP A 169 13.30 -12.97 3.41
N ASP A 170 11.99 -12.70 3.40
CA ASP A 170 11.31 -12.08 2.27
C ASP A 170 11.58 -10.57 2.20
N ARG A 171 12.25 -10.14 1.13
CA ARG A 171 12.60 -8.73 0.89
C ARG A 171 11.37 -7.83 0.63
N THR A 172 10.23 -8.39 0.34
CA THR A 172 8.98 -7.61 0.21
C THR A 172 8.36 -7.27 1.57
N ILE A 173 8.77 -7.98 2.65
CA ILE A 173 8.39 -7.73 4.04
C ILE A 173 9.52 -6.97 4.76
N PHE A 174 10.75 -7.39 4.55
CA PHE A 174 11.95 -6.79 5.14
C PHE A 174 12.90 -6.28 4.05
N PRO A 175 12.56 -5.17 3.40
CA PRO A 175 13.40 -4.58 2.35
C PRO A 175 14.75 -4.14 2.91
N SER A 176 15.79 -4.21 2.07
CA SER A 176 17.10 -3.66 2.38
C SER A 176 17.11 -2.13 2.26
N ASP A 177 18.15 -1.48 2.80
CA ASP A 177 18.34 -0.04 2.66
C ASP A 177 18.41 0.38 1.18
N GLU A 178 19.00 -0.45 0.31
CA GLU A 178 19.04 -0.19 -1.14
C GLU A 178 17.66 -0.26 -1.77
N ASP A 179 16.78 -1.19 -1.34
CA ASP A 179 15.40 -1.27 -1.81
C ASP A 179 14.59 -0.02 -1.42
N LEU A 180 14.90 0.57 -0.26
CA LEU A 180 14.21 1.74 0.29
C LEU A 180 14.81 3.07 -0.15
N LYS A 181 15.91 3.07 -0.89
CA LYS A 181 16.70 4.27 -1.24
C LYS A 181 15.87 5.42 -1.81
N ASN A 182 14.90 5.13 -2.65
CA ASN A 182 14.03 6.11 -3.29
C ASN A 182 12.64 6.19 -2.63
N SER A 183 12.46 5.48 -1.50
CA SER A 183 11.20 5.48 -0.77
C SER A 183 11.05 6.73 0.10
N PHE A 184 9.85 7.06 0.48
CA PHE A 184 9.54 8.26 1.25
C PHE A 184 8.60 7.94 2.42
N ILE A 185 8.75 8.68 3.50
CA ILE A 185 7.83 8.60 4.64
C ILE A 185 6.55 9.36 4.28
N MET A 186 5.41 8.71 4.40
CA MET A 186 4.10 9.35 4.28
C MET A 186 3.84 10.18 5.53
N VAL A 187 3.57 11.47 5.36
CA VAL A 187 3.24 12.38 6.47
C VAL A 187 1.77 12.84 6.37
N PRO A 188 1.18 13.29 7.49
CA PRO A 188 -0.19 13.80 7.47
C PRO A 188 -0.34 14.95 6.48
N ILE A 189 -1.33 14.85 5.59
CA ILE A 189 -1.64 15.85 4.58
C ILE A 189 -2.43 16.99 5.25
N GLN A 190 -2.13 18.23 4.91
CA GLN A 190 -2.91 19.37 5.40
C GLN A 190 -4.39 19.23 5.03
N PRO A 191 -5.35 19.48 5.96
CA PRO A 191 -6.77 19.21 5.73
C PRO A 191 -7.36 19.92 4.50
N THR A 192 -6.88 21.12 4.16
CA THR A 192 -7.30 21.85 2.95
C THR A 192 -6.86 21.17 1.68
N ILE A 193 -5.62 20.67 1.65
CA ILE A 193 -5.05 19.95 0.52
C ILE A 193 -5.71 18.58 0.40
N LEU A 194 -5.92 17.87 1.50
CA LEU A 194 -6.63 16.58 1.47
C LEU A 194 -8.04 16.73 0.88
N LYS A 195 -8.80 17.76 1.29
CA LYS A 195 -10.13 18.05 0.71
C LYS A 195 -10.03 18.32 -0.80
N PHE A 196 -9.00 19.04 -1.24
CA PHE A 196 -8.76 19.30 -2.66
C PHE A 196 -8.43 18.01 -3.40
N MET A 197 -7.49 17.19 -2.90
CA MET A 197 -7.14 15.88 -3.46
C MET A 197 -8.36 14.97 -3.59
N VAL A 198 -9.17 14.84 -2.53
CA VAL A 198 -10.37 13.99 -2.55
C VAL A 198 -11.35 14.45 -3.63
N ARG A 199 -11.55 15.76 -3.81
CA ARG A 199 -12.41 16.29 -4.88
C ARG A 199 -11.87 15.95 -6.27
N GLN A 200 -10.56 16.12 -6.48
CA GLN A 200 -9.91 15.74 -7.74
C GLN A 200 -10.04 14.24 -7.99
N TRP A 201 -9.82 13.44 -6.96
CA TRP A 201 -9.93 11.97 -7.02
C TRP A 201 -11.31 11.49 -7.45
N GLN A 202 -12.37 12.08 -6.91
CA GLN A 202 -13.75 11.77 -7.36
C GLN A 202 -13.93 12.07 -8.84
N GLY A 203 -13.38 13.19 -9.34
CA GLY A 203 -13.35 13.52 -10.76
C GLY A 203 -12.62 12.47 -11.59
N VAL A 204 -11.43 12.06 -11.17
CA VAL A 204 -10.66 10.99 -11.82
C VAL A 204 -11.48 9.70 -11.89
N LYS A 205 -12.06 9.24 -10.78
CA LYS A 205 -12.87 8.01 -10.77
C LYS A 205 -14.08 8.09 -11.70
N ALA A 206 -14.71 9.25 -11.77
CA ALA A 206 -15.85 9.49 -12.66
C ALA A 206 -15.47 9.67 -14.14
N GLY A 207 -14.17 9.72 -14.48
CA GLY A 207 -13.69 9.95 -15.84
C GLY A 207 -13.87 11.39 -16.33
N LYS A 208 -13.86 12.37 -15.40
CA LYS A 208 -14.09 13.81 -15.67
C LYS A 208 -12.83 14.64 -15.52
#